data_7afb0f6d31f7dbb831cbc751d1f89556
#
_entry.id   7afb0f6d31f7dbb831cbc751d1f89556
#
_cell.length_a   1.000
_cell.length_b   1.000
_cell.length_c   1.000
_cell.angle_alpha   90.00
_cell.angle_beta   90.00
_cell.angle_gamma   90.00
#
_symmetry.space_group_name_H-M   'P 1'
#
loop_
_entity.id
_entity.type
_entity.pdbx_description
1 polymer ?
#
loop_
_entity_poly.entity_id
_entity_poly.type
_entity_poly.pdbx_seq_one_letter_code
_entity_poly.pdbx_strand_id
1 'polypeptide(L)'
;LERIEGTSDMNAVTDADLVIEAVFEDKQVKSDLFEKLDGICADKTILATNTSSFFVKEFAEKTGRPDRFIGLHYFFHPAKNRLLEVIPWEGTSAETIEKSLLAAKLHGKTAILVKDAPGFAVNRFFVPFLNEAARMLEEKLADIPTIEEAAKRAFRIGMGPFQLMNVTGIPIAVHAATTLGNELGQFYAPSQILVEQKETGKNWNLAGDVDEAKLQPVIDRFNGVCLGVAAALVDEGVASIEDTDRGAKIGLRWAMGPFELINRLGIDKTYEVVAAIANRYPDFNMPQILESQKAAGKPFVFDFVDLNIKGNIAYITLNRPEAMNALNETVVAQLDARFTEAEDNPDVDAIVFQGAGKAFVA
;
A
#
# COMPACT_ATOMS: atom_id res chain seq x y z
N LEU A 1 -20.62 16.90 -13.87
CA LEU A 1 -21.79 16.20 -13.31
C LEU A 1 -22.73 15.65 -14.39
N GLU A 2 -22.77 16.25 -15.58
CA GLU A 2 -23.66 15.83 -16.71
C GLU A 2 -23.39 14.38 -17.21
N ARG A 3 -22.30 13.75 -16.80
CA ARG A 3 -21.93 12.37 -17.17
C ARG A 3 -22.14 11.37 -16.04
N ILE A 4 -22.74 11.80 -14.93
CA ILE A 4 -22.97 10.94 -13.77
C ILE A 4 -24.46 10.71 -13.65
N GLU A 5 -24.86 9.45 -13.71
CA GLU A 5 -26.23 9.01 -13.50
C GLU A 5 -26.29 8.13 -12.25
N GLY A 6 -27.30 8.37 -11.40
CA GLY A 6 -27.59 7.56 -10.23
C GLY A 6 -28.80 6.68 -10.50
N THR A 7 -28.68 5.38 -10.26
CA THR A 7 -29.77 4.43 -10.45
C THR A 7 -29.76 3.33 -9.38
N SER A 8 -30.92 2.76 -9.09
CA SER A 8 -31.05 1.52 -8.32
C SER A 8 -31.24 0.29 -9.19
N ASP A 9 -31.30 0.46 -10.52
CA ASP A 9 -31.41 -0.64 -11.48
C ASP A 9 -30.03 -1.19 -11.80
N MET A 10 -29.77 -2.42 -11.41
CA MET A 10 -28.50 -3.10 -11.69
C MET A 10 -28.28 -3.36 -13.19
N ASN A 11 -29.34 -3.42 -14.01
CA ASN A 11 -29.19 -3.61 -15.47
C ASN A 11 -28.51 -2.40 -16.13
N ALA A 12 -28.45 -1.27 -15.48
CA ALA A 12 -27.73 -0.09 -16.00
C ALA A 12 -26.22 -0.33 -16.23
N VAL A 13 -25.63 -1.39 -15.65
CA VAL A 13 -24.21 -1.74 -15.83
C VAL A 13 -23.96 -2.82 -16.91
N THR A 14 -25.02 -3.22 -17.67
CA THR A 14 -24.92 -4.29 -18.66
C THR A 14 -23.78 -4.09 -19.67
N ASP A 15 -23.63 -2.88 -20.19
CA ASP A 15 -22.62 -2.53 -21.21
C ASP A 15 -21.38 -1.82 -20.62
N ALA A 16 -21.22 -1.78 -19.28
CA ALA A 16 -20.09 -1.14 -18.64
C ALA A 16 -18.76 -1.81 -19.01
N ASP A 17 -17.71 -1.03 -19.20
CA ASP A 17 -16.37 -1.55 -19.43
C ASP A 17 -15.69 -1.99 -18.12
N LEU A 18 -16.04 -1.31 -17.00
CA LEU A 18 -15.52 -1.58 -15.66
C LEU A 18 -16.63 -1.37 -14.63
N VAL A 19 -16.83 -2.33 -13.75
CA VAL A 19 -17.71 -2.22 -12.57
C VAL A 19 -16.87 -2.37 -11.31
N ILE A 20 -16.96 -1.38 -10.42
CA ILE A 20 -16.22 -1.37 -9.15
C ILE A 20 -17.22 -1.57 -8.01
N GLU A 21 -17.10 -2.66 -7.27
CA GLU A 21 -17.90 -2.95 -6.10
C GLU A 21 -17.32 -2.19 -4.89
N ALA A 22 -18.23 -1.55 -4.12
CA ALA A 22 -17.90 -0.86 -2.88
C ALA A 22 -19.07 -0.97 -1.86
N VAL A 23 -19.60 -2.18 -1.69
CA VAL A 23 -20.65 -2.49 -0.70
C VAL A 23 -20.03 -2.81 0.67
N PHE A 24 -20.85 -3.20 1.64
CA PHE A 24 -20.39 -3.60 2.97
C PHE A 24 -19.29 -4.65 2.92
N GLU A 25 -18.31 -4.55 3.82
CA GLU A 25 -17.19 -5.47 3.94
C GLU A 25 -17.65 -6.80 4.59
N ASP A 26 -18.47 -7.53 3.85
CA ASP A 26 -19.01 -8.83 4.18
C ASP A 26 -18.83 -9.78 2.99
N LYS A 27 -18.22 -10.92 3.24
CA LYS A 27 -17.83 -11.88 2.21
C LYS A 27 -19.02 -12.43 1.43
N GLN A 28 -20.12 -12.74 2.13
CA GLN A 28 -21.32 -13.31 1.50
C GLN A 28 -22.01 -12.25 0.62
N VAL A 29 -22.17 -11.03 1.17
CA VAL A 29 -22.79 -9.92 0.43
C VAL A 29 -22.03 -9.62 -0.86
N LYS A 30 -20.69 -9.59 -0.81
CA LYS A 30 -19.85 -9.35 -1.99
C LYS A 30 -19.93 -10.51 -2.98
N SER A 31 -19.89 -11.76 -2.51
CA SER A 31 -20.00 -12.96 -3.37
C SER A 31 -21.33 -12.98 -4.11
N ASP A 32 -22.45 -12.79 -3.41
CA ASP A 32 -23.79 -12.76 -4.03
C ASP A 32 -23.93 -11.63 -5.06
N LEU A 33 -23.29 -10.49 -4.78
CA LEU A 33 -23.28 -9.37 -5.71
C LEU A 33 -22.49 -9.70 -6.99
N PHE A 34 -21.29 -10.28 -6.86
CA PHE A 34 -20.48 -10.64 -8.03
C PHE A 34 -21.11 -11.74 -8.88
N GLU A 35 -21.78 -12.72 -8.28
CA GLU A 35 -22.56 -13.73 -9.04
C GLU A 35 -23.69 -13.06 -9.85
N LYS A 36 -24.37 -12.06 -9.28
CA LYS A 36 -25.41 -11.29 -9.99
C LYS A 36 -24.82 -10.45 -11.11
N LEU A 37 -23.73 -9.73 -10.84
CA LEU A 37 -23.04 -8.88 -11.82
C LEU A 37 -22.52 -9.70 -13.00
N ASP A 38 -22.01 -10.90 -12.74
CA ASP A 38 -21.55 -11.83 -13.77
C ASP A 38 -22.66 -12.21 -14.76
N GLY A 39 -23.89 -12.38 -14.26
CA GLY A 39 -25.06 -12.67 -15.10
C GLY A 39 -25.64 -11.45 -15.83
N ILE A 40 -25.32 -10.22 -15.41
CA ILE A 40 -25.88 -8.98 -15.98
C ILE A 40 -24.91 -8.33 -16.97
N CYS A 41 -23.62 -8.26 -16.62
CA CYS A 41 -22.61 -7.55 -17.39
C CYS A 41 -22.22 -8.28 -18.66
N ALA A 42 -21.90 -7.54 -19.72
CA ALA A 42 -21.34 -8.09 -20.94
C ALA A 42 -20.00 -8.81 -20.68
N ASP A 43 -19.63 -9.82 -21.49
CA ASP A 43 -18.41 -10.62 -21.31
C ASP A 43 -17.12 -9.81 -21.27
N LYS A 44 -17.11 -8.63 -21.93
CA LYS A 44 -15.96 -7.72 -21.96
C LYS A 44 -15.72 -6.97 -20.64
N THR A 45 -16.74 -6.90 -19.75
CA THR A 45 -16.72 -6.10 -18.55
C THR A 45 -15.69 -6.61 -17.54
N ILE A 46 -14.85 -5.73 -17.05
CA ILE A 46 -13.96 -6.00 -15.92
C ILE A 46 -14.75 -5.82 -14.63
N LEU A 47 -14.74 -6.82 -13.76
CA LEU A 47 -15.30 -6.73 -12.41
C LEU A 47 -14.17 -6.44 -11.42
N ALA A 48 -14.36 -5.45 -10.57
CA ALA A 48 -13.36 -5.05 -9.59
C ALA A 48 -13.95 -4.95 -8.18
N THR A 49 -13.24 -5.47 -7.18
CA THR A 49 -13.58 -5.29 -5.77
C THR A 49 -12.76 -4.20 -5.12
N ASN A 50 -13.41 -3.37 -4.28
CA ASN A 50 -12.72 -2.37 -3.44
C ASN A 50 -12.52 -2.89 -2.00
N THR A 51 -12.51 -4.21 -1.80
CA THR A 51 -12.25 -4.79 -0.48
C THR A 51 -10.94 -4.29 0.10
N SER A 52 -10.88 -4.15 1.42
CA SER A 52 -9.66 -3.84 2.17
C SER A 52 -9.11 -5.02 2.97
N SER A 53 -9.87 -6.13 3.04
CA SER A 53 -9.63 -7.20 4.01
C SER A 53 -9.63 -8.60 3.42
N PHE A 54 -10.37 -8.84 2.31
CA PHE A 54 -10.51 -10.16 1.71
C PHE A 54 -9.56 -10.35 0.53
N PHE A 55 -9.24 -11.60 0.23
CA PHE A 55 -8.51 -11.94 -1.00
C PHE A 55 -9.37 -11.68 -2.24
N VAL A 56 -8.78 -11.08 -3.24
CA VAL A 56 -9.43 -10.84 -4.56
C VAL A 56 -9.82 -12.15 -5.21
N LYS A 57 -8.97 -13.17 -5.10
CA LYS A 57 -9.19 -14.54 -5.58
C LYS A 57 -10.53 -15.11 -5.14
N GLU A 58 -10.93 -14.89 -3.89
CA GLU A 58 -12.15 -15.47 -3.32
C GLU A 58 -13.42 -15.06 -4.05
N PHE A 59 -13.43 -13.84 -4.61
CA PHE A 59 -14.55 -13.33 -5.41
C PHE A 59 -14.39 -13.65 -6.90
N ALA A 60 -13.16 -13.61 -7.41
CA ALA A 60 -12.86 -13.95 -8.79
C ALA A 60 -13.35 -15.37 -9.17
N GLU A 61 -13.12 -16.34 -8.29
CA GLU A 61 -13.53 -17.73 -8.44
C GLU A 61 -15.07 -17.94 -8.41
N LYS A 62 -15.85 -16.91 -8.00
CA LYS A 62 -17.32 -16.93 -8.03
C LYS A 62 -17.92 -16.41 -9.30
N THR A 63 -17.09 -15.92 -10.24
CA THR A 63 -17.54 -15.38 -11.52
C THR A 63 -17.15 -16.30 -12.67
N GLY A 64 -17.86 -16.23 -13.81
CA GLY A 64 -17.52 -16.92 -15.05
C GLY A 64 -16.38 -16.25 -15.84
N ARG A 65 -15.82 -15.14 -15.32
CA ARG A 65 -14.77 -14.33 -15.96
C ARG A 65 -13.58 -14.04 -15.05
N PRO A 66 -12.94 -15.06 -14.45
CA PRO A 66 -11.89 -14.85 -13.45
C PRO A 66 -10.66 -14.10 -14.00
N ASP A 67 -10.40 -14.21 -15.33
CA ASP A 67 -9.35 -13.46 -16.02
C ASP A 67 -9.64 -11.95 -16.14
N ARG A 68 -10.90 -11.54 -15.95
CA ARG A 68 -11.37 -10.14 -15.95
C ARG A 68 -11.83 -9.68 -14.57
N PHE A 69 -11.26 -10.27 -13.54
CA PHE A 69 -11.50 -9.89 -12.17
C PHE A 69 -10.22 -9.33 -11.53
N ILE A 70 -10.36 -8.23 -10.74
CA ILE A 70 -9.21 -7.55 -10.13
C ILE A 70 -9.62 -6.82 -8.85
N GLY A 71 -8.67 -6.57 -7.95
CA GLY A 71 -8.84 -5.64 -6.84
C GLY A 71 -8.47 -4.20 -7.25
N LEU A 72 -9.31 -3.25 -6.87
CA LEU A 72 -9.06 -1.82 -6.99
C LEU A 72 -9.31 -1.17 -5.63
N HIS A 73 -8.31 -1.17 -4.75
CA HIS A 73 -8.46 -0.69 -3.39
C HIS A 73 -8.20 0.81 -3.31
N TYR A 74 -9.28 1.58 -3.11
CA TYR A 74 -9.25 3.02 -2.89
C TYR A 74 -9.11 3.34 -1.41
N PHE A 75 -8.24 4.27 -1.08
CA PHE A 75 -8.01 4.70 0.29
C PHE A 75 -9.06 5.70 0.78
N PHE A 76 -9.22 5.77 2.12
CA PHE A 76 -10.15 6.67 2.78
C PHE A 76 -10.10 8.08 2.19
N HIS A 77 -11.29 8.61 1.96
CA HIS A 77 -11.62 9.78 1.18
C HIS A 77 -11.13 9.68 -0.27
N PRO A 78 -11.70 8.79 -1.10
CA PRO A 78 -11.24 8.52 -2.46
C PRO A 78 -11.10 9.78 -3.34
N ALA A 79 -11.91 10.80 -3.12
CA ALA A 79 -11.82 12.06 -3.86
C ALA A 79 -10.55 12.89 -3.54
N LYS A 80 -9.92 12.67 -2.38
CA LYS A 80 -8.73 13.42 -1.93
C LYS A 80 -7.47 12.57 -1.96
N ASN A 81 -7.56 11.31 -1.55
CA ASN A 81 -6.43 10.38 -1.57
C ASN A 81 -6.19 9.93 -3.01
N ARG A 82 -4.97 10.07 -3.45
CA ARG A 82 -4.60 9.78 -4.85
C ARG A 82 -4.04 8.39 -5.06
N LEU A 83 -3.79 7.63 -4.00
CA LEU A 83 -3.32 6.27 -4.11
C LEU A 83 -4.45 5.33 -4.56
N LEU A 84 -4.10 4.36 -5.38
CA LEU A 84 -4.91 3.20 -5.73
C LEU A 84 -4.02 1.97 -5.76
N GLU A 85 -4.33 0.96 -4.96
CA GLU A 85 -3.73 -0.36 -5.12
C GLU A 85 -4.47 -1.11 -6.21
N VAL A 86 -3.74 -1.54 -7.23
CA VAL A 86 -4.21 -2.43 -8.29
C VAL A 86 -3.73 -3.83 -7.94
N ILE A 87 -4.66 -4.74 -7.68
CA ILE A 87 -4.39 -6.02 -7.05
C ILE A 87 -4.86 -7.15 -7.98
N PRO A 88 -4.03 -7.60 -8.94
CA PRO A 88 -4.31 -8.80 -9.68
C PRO A 88 -4.16 -10.04 -8.79
N TRP A 89 -5.02 -11.01 -8.97
CA TRP A 89 -4.81 -12.36 -8.49
C TRP A 89 -4.16 -13.22 -9.59
N GLU A 90 -3.75 -14.46 -9.28
CA GLU A 90 -2.99 -15.29 -10.21
C GLU A 90 -3.69 -15.60 -11.55
N GLY A 91 -5.03 -15.49 -11.59
CA GLY A 91 -5.83 -15.69 -12.80
C GLY A 91 -6.13 -14.42 -13.60
N THR A 92 -5.79 -13.23 -13.09
CA THR A 92 -6.06 -11.96 -13.78
C THR A 92 -5.22 -11.85 -15.06
N SER A 93 -5.85 -11.56 -16.21
CA SER A 93 -5.14 -11.39 -17.47
C SER A 93 -4.30 -10.11 -17.52
N ALA A 94 -3.22 -10.11 -18.32
CA ALA A 94 -2.39 -8.94 -18.55
C ALA A 94 -3.20 -7.76 -19.13
N GLU A 95 -4.17 -8.03 -20.00
CA GLU A 95 -5.09 -7.03 -20.55
C GLU A 95 -5.92 -6.35 -19.45
N THR A 96 -6.43 -7.14 -18.49
CA THR A 96 -7.20 -6.62 -17.35
C THR A 96 -6.34 -5.72 -16.47
N ILE A 97 -5.09 -6.11 -16.22
CA ILE A 97 -4.14 -5.27 -15.47
C ILE A 97 -3.87 -3.95 -16.20
N GLU A 98 -3.55 -4.00 -17.50
CA GLU A 98 -3.29 -2.79 -18.30
C GLU A 98 -4.49 -1.83 -18.32
N LYS A 99 -5.71 -2.36 -18.53
CA LYS A 99 -6.94 -1.56 -18.51
C LYS A 99 -7.22 -0.95 -17.14
N SER A 100 -6.94 -1.69 -16.07
CA SER A 100 -7.11 -1.20 -14.70
C SER A 100 -6.12 -0.09 -14.34
N LEU A 101 -4.86 -0.19 -14.79
CA LEU A 101 -3.87 0.88 -14.67
C LEU A 101 -4.28 2.12 -15.47
N LEU A 102 -4.85 1.92 -16.67
CA LEU A 102 -5.41 3.03 -17.46
C LEU A 102 -6.59 3.68 -16.75
N ALA A 103 -7.52 2.89 -16.18
CA ALA A 103 -8.64 3.41 -15.41
C ALA A 103 -8.17 4.21 -14.20
N ALA A 104 -7.15 3.72 -13.47
CA ALA A 104 -6.52 4.46 -12.37
C ALA A 104 -5.99 5.84 -12.84
N LYS A 105 -5.31 5.88 -13.98
CA LYS A 105 -4.81 7.14 -14.58
C LYS A 105 -5.96 8.09 -14.94
N LEU A 106 -7.04 7.58 -15.54
CA LEU A 106 -8.22 8.36 -15.92
C LEU A 106 -8.96 8.91 -14.68
N HIS A 107 -8.94 8.17 -13.56
CA HIS A 107 -9.47 8.62 -12.26
C HIS A 107 -8.53 9.62 -11.55
N GLY A 108 -7.39 9.97 -12.14
CA GLY A 108 -6.40 10.86 -11.55
C GLY A 108 -5.66 10.24 -10.36
N LYS A 109 -5.63 8.91 -10.30
CA LYS A 109 -4.91 8.15 -9.26
C LYS A 109 -3.47 7.88 -9.65
N THR A 110 -2.64 7.70 -8.65
CA THR A 110 -1.34 7.06 -8.77
C THR A 110 -1.52 5.61 -8.34
N ALA A 111 -1.38 4.71 -9.30
CA ALA A 111 -1.50 3.28 -9.05
C ALA A 111 -0.19 2.70 -8.54
N ILE A 112 -0.30 1.73 -7.63
CA ILE A 112 0.75 0.77 -7.30
C ILE A 112 0.25 -0.63 -7.60
N LEU A 113 1.16 -1.49 -8.08
CA LEU A 113 0.83 -2.88 -8.38
C LEU A 113 1.14 -3.74 -7.15
N VAL A 114 0.14 -4.46 -6.65
CA VAL A 114 0.23 -5.20 -5.39
C VAL A 114 -0.30 -6.61 -5.58
N LYS A 115 0.42 -7.60 -5.08
CA LYS A 115 -0.03 -8.99 -5.06
C LYS A 115 -1.24 -9.14 -4.13
N ASP A 116 -2.15 -10.05 -4.49
CA ASP A 116 -3.28 -10.44 -3.65
C ASP A 116 -2.77 -11.16 -2.38
N ALA A 117 -2.67 -10.40 -1.29
CA ALA A 117 -2.11 -10.83 -0.01
C ALA A 117 -2.82 -10.11 1.15
N PRO A 118 -2.83 -10.68 2.37
CA PRO A 118 -3.50 -10.06 3.51
C PRO A 118 -3.00 -8.63 3.79
N GLY A 119 -3.93 -7.67 3.81
CA GLY A 119 -3.64 -6.25 4.01
C GLY A 119 -2.97 -5.56 2.82
N PHE A 120 -2.84 -6.25 1.69
CA PHE A 120 -2.18 -5.78 0.48
C PHE A 120 -0.79 -5.18 0.79
N ALA A 121 -0.44 -3.99 0.27
CA ALA A 121 0.84 -3.36 0.60
C ALA A 121 0.72 -2.40 1.78
N VAL A 122 -0.15 -1.40 1.69
CA VAL A 122 -0.14 -0.28 2.63
C VAL A 122 -0.72 -0.65 3.99
N ASN A 123 -1.87 -1.31 4.03
CA ASN A 123 -2.48 -1.73 5.28
C ASN A 123 -1.60 -2.73 6.03
N ARG A 124 -0.74 -3.49 5.34
CA ARG A 124 0.15 -4.48 5.92
C ARG A 124 1.12 -3.89 6.94
N PHE A 125 1.66 -2.68 6.72
CA PHE A 125 2.52 -1.98 7.68
C PHE A 125 1.79 -0.85 8.44
N PHE A 126 0.70 -0.33 7.89
CA PHE A 126 -0.09 0.72 8.52
C PHE A 126 -0.91 0.23 9.72
N VAL A 127 -1.54 -0.94 9.62
CA VAL A 127 -2.30 -1.51 10.73
C VAL A 127 -1.41 -1.84 11.93
N PRO A 128 -0.24 -2.49 11.77
CA PRO A 128 0.74 -2.63 12.84
C PRO A 128 1.22 -1.30 13.43
N PHE A 129 1.36 -0.23 12.64
CA PHE A 129 1.67 1.11 13.18
C PHE A 129 0.63 1.57 14.20
N LEU A 130 -0.66 1.43 13.89
CA LEU A 130 -1.75 1.80 14.81
C LEU A 130 -1.76 0.90 16.06
N ASN A 131 -1.63 -0.39 15.85
CA ASN A 131 -1.66 -1.39 16.92
C ASN A 131 -0.46 -1.27 17.86
N GLU A 132 0.74 -0.98 17.31
CA GLU A 132 1.94 -0.81 18.11
C GLU A 132 1.89 0.42 19.00
N ALA A 133 1.22 1.49 18.57
CA ALA A 133 0.92 2.64 19.41
C ALA A 133 0.11 2.22 20.65
N ALA A 134 -0.92 1.41 20.46
CA ALA A 134 -1.73 0.90 21.57
C ALA A 134 -0.93 -0.03 22.48
N ARG A 135 -0.07 -0.90 21.93
CA ARG A 135 0.83 -1.78 22.71
C ARG A 135 1.81 -0.96 23.56
N MET A 136 2.41 0.09 23.01
CA MET A 136 3.32 0.96 23.79
C MET A 136 2.60 1.64 24.95
N LEU A 137 1.33 2.01 24.78
CA LEU A 137 0.48 2.55 25.84
C LEU A 137 0.18 1.48 26.91
N GLU A 138 -0.22 0.28 26.48
CA GLU A 138 -0.51 -0.88 27.35
C GLU A 138 0.71 -1.27 28.20
N GLU A 139 1.89 -1.29 27.59
CA GLU A 139 3.18 -1.57 28.24
C GLU A 139 3.67 -0.41 29.12
N LYS A 140 2.99 0.73 29.14
CA LYS A 140 3.39 1.96 29.86
C LYS A 140 4.76 2.49 29.45
N LEU A 141 5.17 2.23 28.20
CA LEU A 141 6.40 2.79 27.65
C LEU A 141 6.30 4.31 27.59
N ALA A 142 5.18 4.83 27.10
CA ALA A 142 4.86 6.24 27.08
C ALA A 142 3.34 6.46 27.17
N ASP A 143 2.93 7.71 27.43
CA ASP A 143 1.53 8.14 27.35
C ASP A 143 1.12 8.52 25.92
N ILE A 144 -0.19 8.73 25.71
CA ILE A 144 -0.74 9.04 24.39
C ILE A 144 -0.10 10.30 23.76
N PRO A 145 0.03 11.46 24.45
CA PRO A 145 0.66 12.63 23.86
C PRO A 145 2.09 12.40 23.37
N THR A 146 2.87 11.65 24.14
CA THR A 146 4.26 11.32 23.78
C THR A 146 4.32 10.38 22.58
N ILE A 147 3.45 9.35 22.52
CA ILE A 147 3.38 8.43 21.39
C ILE A 147 2.92 9.15 20.12
N GLU A 148 1.92 10.03 20.22
CA GLU A 148 1.46 10.88 19.11
C GLU A 148 2.58 11.73 18.53
N GLU A 149 3.32 12.44 19.40
CA GLU A 149 4.42 13.30 18.97
C GLU A 149 5.58 12.51 18.39
N ALA A 150 5.93 11.37 18.99
CA ALA A 150 6.96 10.48 18.47
C ALA A 150 6.63 9.98 17.05
N ALA A 151 5.39 9.56 16.80
CA ALA A 151 4.93 9.15 15.48
C ALA A 151 5.01 10.30 14.45
N LYS A 152 4.57 11.50 14.84
CA LYS A 152 4.69 12.70 13.99
C LYS A 152 6.13 13.00 13.62
N ARG A 153 7.07 12.88 14.56
CA ARG A 153 8.50 13.10 14.30
C ARG A 153 9.12 11.99 13.45
N ALA A 154 8.77 10.72 13.71
CA ALA A 154 9.31 9.56 12.99
C ALA A 154 8.99 9.63 11.50
N PHE A 155 7.73 9.84 11.15
CA PHE A 155 7.23 9.77 9.77
C PHE A 155 6.92 11.15 9.16
N ARG A 156 7.09 12.23 9.92
CA ARG A 156 6.76 13.62 9.53
C ARG A 156 5.32 13.75 9.02
N ILE A 157 4.38 13.21 9.80
CA ILE A 157 2.94 13.20 9.52
C ILE A 157 2.21 14.26 10.37
N GLY A 158 1.05 14.70 9.87
CA GLY A 158 0.25 15.72 10.55
C GLY A 158 -0.61 15.18 11.70
N MET A 159 -0.96 13.89 11.67
CA MET A 159 -1.75 13.21 12.72
C MET A 159 -1.02 11.96 13.18
N GLY A 160 -0.91 11.77 14.49
CA GLY A 160 -0.40 10.53 15.05
C GLY A 160 -1.47 9.42 15.10
N PRO A 161 -1.11 8.22 15.59
CA PRO A 161 -1.94 7.02 15.46
C PRO A 161 -3.27 7.11 16.22
N PHE A 162 -3.30 7.66 17.43
CA PHE A 162 -4.53 7.75 18.21
C PHE A 162 -5.48 8.81 17.67
N GLN A 163 -4.95 9.97 17.24
CA GLN A 163 -5.74 10.98 16.56
C GLN A 163 -6.35 10.42 15.28
N LEU A 164 -5.58 9.66 14.53
CA LEU A 164 -6.05 9.04 13.29
C LEU A 164 -7.14 7.99 13.55
N MET A 165 -6.97 7.13 14.57
CA MET A 165 -8.01 6.19 14.99
C MET A 165 -9.29 6.89 15.46
N ASN A 166 -9.19 8.04 16.11
CA ASN A 166 -10.36 8.84 16.48
C ASN A 166 -11.12 9.38 15.26
N VAL A 167 -10.42 9.72 14.17
CA VAL A 167 -11.01 10.25 12.94
C VAL A 167 -11.59 9.15 12.06
N THR A 168 -10.87 8.03 11.92
CA THR A 168 -11.27 6.93 11.01
C THR A 168 -12.18 5.90 11.67
N GLY A 169 -12.14 5.80 12.99
CA GLY A 169 -12.92 4.86 13.80
C GLY A 169 -12.06 3.75 14.40
N ILE A 170 -12.04 3.65 15.72
CA ILE A 170 -11.36 2.59 16.47
C ILE A 170 -11.83 1.19 16.06
N PRO A 171 -13.16 0.95 15.83
CA PRO A 171 -13.63 -0.35 15.36
C PRO A 171 -13.01 -0.81 14.06
N ILE A 172 -12.67 0.12 13.14
CA ILE A 172 -12.01 -0.21 11.87
C ILE A 172 -10.58 -0.70 12.12
N ALA A 173 -9.84 -0.03 13.03
CA ALA A 173 -8.49 -0.46 13.39
C ALA A 173 -8.47 -1.85 14.04
N VAL A 174 -9.42 -2.13 14.96
CA VAL A 174 -9.58 -3.46 15.58
C VAL A 174 -9.90 -4.51 14.54
N HIS A 175 -10.87 -4.24 13.66
CA HIS A 175 -11.27 -5.19 12.60
C HIS A 175 -10.07 -5.52 11.69
N ALA A 176 -9.36 -4.51 11.21
CA ALA A 176 -8.19 -4.69 10.34
C ALA A 176 -7.08 -5.49 11.02
N ALA A 177 -6.77 -5.18 12.30
CA ALA A 177 -5.77 -5.93 13.06
C ALA A 177 -6.22 -7.39 13.34
N THR A 178 -7.52 -7.61 13.58
CA THR A 178 -8.07 -8.96 13.74
C THR A 178 -7.93 -9.78 12.46
N THR A 179 -8.28 -9.19 11.32
CA THR A 179 -8.14 -9.86 10.02
C THR A 179 -6.68 -10.21 9.74
N LEU A 180 -5.75 -9.26 9.92
CA LEU A 180 -4.32 -9.54 9.74
C LEU A 180 -3.80 -10.58 10.75
N GLY A 181 -4.27 -10.55 12.00
CA GLY A 181 -3.89 -11.52 13.02
C GLY A 181 -4.33 -12.94 12.67
N ASN A 182 -5.52 -13.11 12.10
CA ASN A 182 -6.03 -14.41 11.67
C ASN A 182 -5.22 -14.99 10.49
N GLU A 183 -4.78 -14.14 9.56
CA GLU A 183 -4.10 -14.56 8.34
C GLU A 183 -2.57 -14.67 8.52
N LEU A 184 -1.96 -13.84 9.37
CA LEU A 184 -0.51 -13.67 9.44
C LEU A 184 0.11 -13.98 10.80
N GLY A 185 -0.72 -14.25 11.82
CA GLY A 185 -0.26 -14.61 13.15
C GLY A 185 -0.36 -13.52 14.20
N GLN A 186 0.02 -13.89 15.43
CA GLN A 186 -0.25 -13.11 16.65
C GLN A 186 0.42 -11.72 16.65
N PHE A 187 1.54 -11.55 15.96
CA PHE A 187 2.18 -10.24 15.81
C PHE A 187 1.22 -9.18 15.24
N TYR A 188 0.36 -9.57 14.32
CA TYR A 188 -0.60 -8.65 13.69
C TYR A 188 -1.92 -8.52 14.46
N ALA A 189 -2.21 -9.42 15.40
CA ALA A 189 -3.46 -9.41 16.18
C ALA A 189 -3.58 -8.13 17.04
N PRO A 190 -4.81 -7.62 17.25
CA PRO A 190 -5.02 -6.40 18.01
C PRO A 190 -4.56 -6.56 19.46
N SER A 191 -3.95 -5.50 20.02
CA SER A 191 -3.63 -5.43 21.44
C SER A 191 -4.89 -5.40 22.30
N GLN A 192 -4.77 -5.85 23.54
CA GLN A 192 -5.92 -5.92 24.47
C GLN A 192 -6.52 -4.53 24.70
N ILE A 193 -5.67 -3.52 24.94
CA ILE A 193 -6.13 -2.15 25.19
C ILE A 193 -6.87 -1.54 23.99
N LEU A 194 -6.49 -1.91 22.75
CA LEU A 194 -7.18 -1.45 21.55
C LEU A 194 -8.59 -2.05 21.45
N VAL A 195 -8.74 -3.33 21.81
CA VAL A 195 -10.04 -4.02 21.87
C VAL A 195 -10.91 -3.41 22.98
N GLU A 196 -10.36 -3.21 24.17
CA GLU A 196 -11.06 -2.58 25.30
C GLU A 196 -11.51 -1.16 24.96
N GLN A 197 -10.68 -0.37 24.30
CA GLN A 197 -11.05 0.99 23.89
C GLN A 197 -12.23 1.00 22.91
N LYS A 198 -12.27 0.06 21.96
CA LYS A 198 -13.42 -0.13 21.06
C LYS A 198 -14.71 -0.38 21.86
N GLU A 199 -14.66 -1.24 22.88
CA GLU A 199 -15.83 -1.57 23.71
C GLU A 199 -16.35 -0.37 24.52
N THR A 200 -15.48 0.61 24.84
CA THR A 200 -15.93 1.84 25.52
C THR A 200 -16.80 2.74 24.63
N GLY A 201 -16.72 2.60 23.30
CA GLY A 201 -17.35 3.49 22.34
C GLY A 201 -16.82 4.93 22.36
N LYS A 202 -15.72 5.21 23.07
CA LYS A 202 -15.16 6.55 23.25
C LYS A 202 -13.87 6.73 22.45
N ASN A 203 -13.60 7.96 22.08
CA ASN A 203 -12.33 8.36 21.49
C ASN A 203 -11.20 8.26 22.51
N TRP A 204 -9.96 8.09 22.01
CA TRP A 204 -8.75 8.27 22.80
C TRP A 204 -8.62 9.72 23.30
N ASN A 205 -8.23 9.90 24.55
CA ASN A 205 -7.92 11.23 25.08
C ASN A 205 -6.50 11.62 24.68
N LEU A 206 -6.38 12.67 23.87
CA LEU A 206 -5.10 13.14 23.34
C LEU A 206 -4.45 14.21 24.22
N ALA A 207 -5.11 14.66 25.31
CA ALA A 207 -4.62 15.71 26.18
C ALA A 207 -3.49 15.22 27.08
N GLY A 208 -2.51 16.08 27.33
CA GLY A 208 -1.36 15.85 28.20
C GLY A 208 -0.10 16.49 27.64
N ASP A 209 0.98 16.38 28.40
CA ASP A 209 2.29 16.90 28.04
C ASP A 209 3.16 15.79 27.41
N VAL A 210 4.09 16.19 26.56
CA VAL A 210 5.03 15.28 25.89
C VAL A 210 6.25 15.05 26.80
N ASP A 211 6.55 13.80 27.08
CA ASP A 211 7.80 13.39 27.74
C ASP A 211 8.92 13.27 26.70
N GLU A 212 9.72 14.32 26.54
CA GLU A 212 10.84 14.36 25.58
C GLU A 212 11.85 13.22 25.80
N ALA A 213 12.04 12.74 27.04
CA ALA A 213 12.98 11.66 27.33
C ALA A 213 12.55 10.30 26.76
N LYS A 214 11.24 10.12 26.54
CA LYS A 214 10.66 8.89 25.99
C LYS A 214 10.48 8.90 24.49
N LEU A 215 10.70 10.02 23.80
CA LEU A 215 10.46 10.14 22.36
C LEU A 215 11.32 9.16 21.54
N GLN A 216 12.64 9.11 21.79
CA GLN A 216 13.53 8.29 20.98
C GLN A 216 13.23 6.79 21.10
N PRO A 217 13.00 6.21 22.29
CA PRO A 217 12.57 4.82 22.41
C PRO A 217 11.26 4.50 21.66
N VAL A 218 10.30 5.43 21.68
CA VAL A 218 9.02 5.28 20.94
C VAL A 218 9.23 5.38 19.42
N ILE A 219 10.07 6.33 18.97
CA ILE A 219 10.45 6.47 17.56
C ILE A 219 11.14 5.19 17.05
N ASP A 220 12.09 4.67 17.81
CA ASP A 220 12.81 3.44 17.46
C ASP A 220 11.85 2.24 17.36
N ARG A 221 10.86 2.17 18.25
CA ARG A 221 9.84 1.14 18.24
C ARG A 221 8.95 1.22 17.00
N PHE A 222 8.48 2.41 16.62
CA PHE A 222 7.73 2.63 15.38
C PHE A 222 8.55 2.28 14.14
N ASN A 223 9.80 2.75 14.08
CA ASN A 223 10.70 2.42 12.98
C ASN A 223 10.89 0.91 12.87
N GLY A 224 11.15 0.22 13.99
CA GLY A 224 11.34 -1.22 14.00
C GLY A 224 10.14 -1.98 13.41
N VAL A 225 8.92 -1.65 13.85
CA VAL A 225 7.69 -2.29 13.35
C VAL A 225 7.43 -1.93 11.87
N CYS A 226 7.38 -0.65 11.55
CA CYS A 226 6.97 -0.23 10.21
C CYS A 226 7.98 -0.61 9.14
N LEU A 227 9.28 -0.42 9.39
CA LEU A 227 10.34 -0.75 8.43
C LEU A 227 10.54 -2.26 8.32
N GLY A 228 10.42 -2.98 9.44
CA GLY A 228 10.49 -4.44 9.45
C GLY A 228 9.35 -5.07 8.64
N VAL A 229 8.11 -4.63 8.85
CA VAL A 229 6.96 -5.15 8.09
C VAL A 229 7.03 -4.75 6.61
N ALA A 230 7.45 -3.51 6.29
CA ALA A 230 7.63 -3.09 4.91
C ALA A 230 8.72 -3.91 4.18
N ALA A 231 9.80 -4.26 4.89
CA ALA A 231 10.84 -5.13 4.35
C ALA A 231 10.35 -6.58 4.14
N ALA A 232 9.61 -7.14 5.10
CA ALA A 232 9.01 -8.47 4.98
C ALA A 232 8.04 -8.56 3.80
N LEU A 233 7.22 -7.52 3.58
CA LEU A 233 6.30 -7.42 2.46
C LEU A 233 7.01 -7.46 1.10
N VAL A 234 8.19 -6.84 0.99
CA VAL A 234 9.01 -6.89 -0.24
C VAL A 234 9.66 -8.27 -0.40
N ASP A 235 10.15 -8.90 0.68
CA ASP A 235 10.66 -10.28 0.64
C ASP A 235 9.60 -11.28 0.16
N GLU A 236 8.33 -11.07 0.53
CA GLU A 236 7.19 -11.88 0.08
C GLU A 236 6.77 -11.58 -1.37
N GLY A 237 7.36 -10.57 -2.00
CA GLY A 237 7.04 -10.13 -3.35
C GLY A 237 5.62 -9.55 -3.47
N VAL A 238 5.11 -8.95 -2.39
CA VAL A 238 3.77 -8.33 -2.39
C VAL A 238 3.77 -7.02 -3.15
N ALA A 239 4.82 -6.21 -3.00
CA ALA A 239 5.07 -5.01 -3.78
C ALA A 239 6.58 -4.77 -3.93
N SER A 240 6.99 -3.93 -4.89
CA SER A 240 8.37 -3.46 -5.00
C SER A 240 8.73 -2.47 -3.90
N ILE A 241 10.02 -2.16 -3.74
CA ILE A 241 10.46 -1.11 -2.81
C ILE A 241 9.89 0.27 -3.21
N GLU A 242 9.82 0.55 -4.51
CA GLU A 242 9.26 1.79 -5.06
C GLU A 242 7.77 1.92 -4.77
N ASP A 243 7.00 0.86 -5.00
CA ASP A 243 5.56 0.85 -4.78
C ASP A 243 5.22 0.87 -3.28
N THR A 244 6.02 0.22 -2.43
CA THR A 244 5.89 0.29 -0.98
C THR A 244 6.11 1.72 -0.48
N ASP A 245 7.17 2.39 -0.94
CA ASP A 245 7.45 3.78 -0.60
C ASP A 245 6.38 4.73 -1.14
N ARG A 246 5.94 4.52 -2.38
CA ARG A 246 4.87 5.29 -3.01
C ARG A 246 3.56 5.14 -2.24
N GLY A 247 3.24 3.93 -1.79
CA GLY A 247 2.09 3.63 -0.95
C GLY A 247 2.09 4.43 0.34
N ALA A 248 3.20 4.47 1.05
CA ALA A 248 3.36 5.25 2.28
C ALA A 248 3.26 6.77 2.03
N LYS A 249 3.97 7.28 1.02
CA LYS A 249 4.00 8.73 0.72
C LYS A 249 2.65 9.26 0.24
N ILE A 250 1.98 8.57 -0.66
CA ILE A 250 0.71 9.03 -1.25
C ILE A 250 -0.48 8.61 -0.38
N GLY A 251 -0.52 7.35 0.06
CA GLY A 251 -1.63 6.77 0.80
C GLY A 251 -1.72 7.29 2.24
N LEU A 252 -0.60 7.30 2.94
CA LEU A 252 -0.51 7.68 4.36
C LEU A 252 0.04 9.09 4.58
N ARG A 253 0.50 9.77 3.52
CA ARG A 253 1.13 11.10 3.58
C ARG A 253 2.41 11.13 4.44
N TRP A 254 3.14 10.05 4.48
CA TRP A 254 4.46 10.04 5.08
C TRP A 254 5.42 10.90 4.24
N ALA A 255 6.30 11.65 4.88
CA ALA A 255 7.26 12.49 4.16
C ALA A 255 8.29 11.67 3.38
N MET A 256 8.57 10.45 3.85
CA MET A 256 9.45 9.48 3.20
C MET A 256 8.77 8.11 3.25
N GLY A 257 9.01 7.30 2.22
CA GLY A 257 8.63 5.92 2.25
C GLY A 257 9.53 5.08 3.18
N PRO A 258 9.13 3.84 3.49
CA PRO A 258 9.90 2.96 4.36
C PRO A 258 11.37 2.78 3.93
N PHE A 259 11.62 2.55 2.64
CA PHE A 259 12.98 2.31 2.12
C PHE A 259 13.80 3.59 1.99
N GLU A 260 13.19 4.73 1.66
CA GLU A 260 13.82 6.05 1.78
C GLU A 260 14.24 6.31 3.24
N LEU A 261 13.38 5.95 4.20
CA LEU A 261 13.67 6.10 5.63
C LEU A 261 14.78 5.15 6.10
N ILE A 262 14.81 3.89 5.63
CA ILE A 262 15.91 2.96 5.86
C ILE A 262 17.24 3.56 5.37
N ASN A 263 17.28 4.07 4.14
CA ASN A 263 18.47 4.70 3.59
C ASN A 263 18.92 5.92 4.40
N ARG A 264 17.99 6.70 4.93
CA ARG A 264 18.28 7.87 5.76
C ARG A 264 18.80 7.50 7.16
N LEU A 265 18.23 6.48 7.81
CA LEU A 265 18.65 6.00 9.11
C LEU A 265 19.99 5.25 9.04
N GLY A 266 20.26 4.67 7.89
CA GLY A 266 21.33 3.72 7.69
C GLY A 266 20.91 2.30 8.04
N ILE A 267 21.50 1.33 7.32
CA ILE A 267 21.12 -0.08 7.42
C ILE A 267 21.43 -0.66 8.81
N ASP A 268 22.53 -0.25 9.46
CA ASP A 268 22.91 -0.76 10.77
C ASP A 268 21.87 -0.36 11.84
N LYS A 269 21.46 0.92 11.86
CA LYS A 269 20.43 1.38 12.81
C LYS A 269 19.08 0.72 12.51
N THR A 270 18.72 0.60 11.25
CA THR A 270 17.48 -0.08 10.85
C THR A 270 17.47 -1.54 11.31
N TYR A 271 18.57 -2.25 11.07
CA TYR A 271 18.72 -3.64 11.51
C TYR A 271 18.57 -3.76 13.03
N GLU A 272 19.22 -2.87 13.80
CA GLU A 272 19.13 -2.85 15.26
C GLU A 272 17.66 -2.71 15.74
N VAL A 273 16.92 -1.73 15.21
CA VAL A 273 15.54 -1.50 15.67
C VAL A 273 14.58 -2.60 15.22
N VAL A 274 14.78 -3.19 14.03
CA VAL A 274 13.98 -4.33 13.55
C VAL A 274 14.32 -5.61 14.34
N ALA A 275 15.59 -5.85 14.67
CA ALA A 275 15.99 -6.97 15.52
C ALA A 275 15.37 -6.88 16.92
N ALA A 276 15.21 -5.67 17.47
CA ALA A 276 14.51 -5.48 18.74
C ALA A 276 13.03 -5.90 18.66
N ILE A 277 12.38 -5.72 17.50
CA ILE A 277 11.01 -6.19 17.24
C ILE A 277 10.97 -7.72 17.11
N ALA A 278 11.88 -8.32 16.33
CA ALA A 278 11.97 -9.77 16.18
C ALA A 278 12.25 -10.49 17.52
N ASN A 279 13.07 -9.89 18.37
CA ASN A 279 13.32 -10.44 19.71
C ASN A 279 12.11 -10.30 20.66
N ARG A 280 11.26 -9.30 20.43
CA ARG A 280 10.06 -9.05 21.25
C ARG A 280 8.89 -9.94 20.84
N TYR A 281 8.72 -10.16 19.55
CA TYR A 281 7.59 -10.89 18.97
C TYR A 281 8.09 -12.15 18.26
N PRO A 282 7.94 -13.34 18.89
CA PRO A 282 8.44 -14.60 18.33
C PRO A 282 7.89 -14.96 16.95
N ASP A 283 6.72 -14.42 16.59
CA ASP A 283 6.07 -14.66 15.29
C ASP A 283 6.58 -13.70 14.20
N PHE A 284 7.39 -12.70 14.55
CA PHE A 284 7.97 -11.78 13.61
C PHE A 284 9.44 -12.11 13.33
N ASN A 285 9.73 -12.53 12.11
CA ASN A 285 11.10 -12.86 11.70
C ASN A 285 11.82 -11.64 11.11
N MET A 286 13.14 -11.61 11.27
CA MET A 286 13.97 -10.63 10.58
C MET A 286 13.84 -10.81 9.07
N PRO A 287 13.46 -9.75 8.31
CA PRO A 287 13.36 -9.83 6.87
C PRO A 287 14.72 -10.09 6.21
N GLN A 288 14.74 -11.01 5.23
CA GLN A 288 15.97 -11.42 4.55
C GLN A 288 16.59 -10.27 3.73
N ILE A 289 15.77 -9.40 3.16
CA ILE A 289 16.25 -8.22 2.43
C ILE A 289 17.08 -7.29 3.31
N LEU A 290 16.75 -7.16 4.62
CA LEU A 290 17.53 -6.36 5.56
C LEU A 290 18.84 -7.04 5.93
N GLU A 291 18.84 -8.38 6.10
CA GLU A 291 20.07 -9.14 6.33
C GLU A 291 21.03 -9.01 5.16
N SER A 292 20.52 -9.20 3.94
CA SER A 292 21.27 -9.08 2.70
C SER A 292 21.84 -7.67 2.52
N GLN A 293 21.01 -6.65 2.77
CA GLN A 293 21.43 -5.25 2.62
C GLN A 293 22.48 -4.85 3.66
N LYS A 294 22.34 -5.35 4.91
CA LYS A 294 23.34 -5.15 5.95
C LYS A 294 24.68 -5.79 5.58
N ALA A 295 24.65 -7.01 5.05
CA ALA A 295 25.87 -7.69 4.58
C ALA A 295 26.52 -6.93 3.40
N ALA A 296 25.74 -6.33 2.52
CA ALA A 296 26.23 -5.54 1.41
C ALA A 296 26.81 -4.17 1.83
N GLY A 297 26.38 -3.63 2.97
CA GLY A 297 26.84 -2.34 3.51
C GLY A 297 26.51 -1.14 2.62
N LYS A 298 25.45 -1.21 1.82
CA LYS A 298 25.06 -0.21 0.84
C LYS A 298 23.59 0.24 1.08
N PRO A 299 23.20 1.45 0.64
CA PRO A 299 21.81 1.85 0.63
C PRO A 299 21.00 1.04 -0.40
N PHE A 300 19.67 0.97 -0.22
CA PHE A 300 18.77 0.49 -1.26
C PHE A 300 18.82 1.40 -2.48
N VAL A 301 18.84 0.79 -3.64
CA VAL A 301 18.77 1.51 -4.93
C VAL A 301 17.35 1.41 -5.45
N PHE A 302 16.77 2.57 -5.81
CA PHE A 302 15.44 2.64 -6.41
C PHE A 302 15.54 2.61 -7.93
N ASP A 303 14.62 1.89 -8.57
CA ASP A 303 14.49 1.89 -10.02
C ASP A 303 13.34 2.84 -10.44
N PHE A 304 13.71 3.95 -11.06
CA PHE A 304 12.79 5.00 -11.47
C PHE A 304 12.56 5.08 -12.98
N VAL A 305 13.22 4.22 -13.75
CA VAL A 305 13.14 4.24 -15.21
C VAL A 305 12.96 2.83 -15.76
N ASP A 306 11.75 2.54 -16.18
CA ASP A 306 11.38 1.25 -16.75
C ASP A 306 11.69 1.21 -18.25
N LEU A 307 12.16 0.06 -18.76
CA LEU A 307 12.24 -0.25 -20.18
C LEU A 307 11.30 -1.42 -20.49
N ASN A 308 10.39 -1.23 -21.43
CA ASN A 308 9.49 -2.26 -21.91
C ASN A 308 9.48 -2.27 -23.44
N ILE A 309 9.82 -3.41 -24.05
CA ILE A 309 9.85 -3.58 -25.49
C ILE A 309 8.57 -4.33 -25.92
N LYS A 310 7.76 -3.68 -26.77
CA LYS A 310 6.54 -4.25 -27.36
C LYS A 310 6.67 -4.26 -28.89
N GLY A 311 6.81 -5.44 -29.47
CA GLY A 311 7.16 -5.59 -30.88
C GLY A 311 8.55 -5.00 -31.14
N ASN A 312 8.65 -4.05 -32.06
CA ASN A 312 9.87 -3.34 -32.40
C ASN A 312 9.96 -1.91 -31.77
N ILE A 313 9.16 -1.62 -30.74
CA ILE A 313 9.14 -0.33 -30.07
C ILE A 313 9.58 -0.50 -28.62
N ALA A 314 10.61 0.25 -28.21
CA ALA A 314 11.05 0.36 -26.83
C ALA A 314 10.33 1.53 -26.15
N TYR A 315 9.67 1.27 -25.04
CA TYR A 315 9.03 2.27 -24.18
C TYR A 315 9.90 2.51 -22.95
N ILE A 316 10.51 3.69 -22.85
CA ILE A 316 11.26 4.13 -21.67
C ILE A 316 10.33 5.00 -20.84
N THR A 317 10.00 4.50 -19.64
CA THR A 317 9.01 5.14 -18.76
C THR A 317 9.68 5.72 -17.52
N LEU A 318 9.61 7.02 -17.35
CA LEU A 318 9.95 7.68 -16.09
C LEU A 318 8.85 7.32 -15.07
N ASN A 319 9.19 6.58 -14.02
CA ASN A 319 8.24 6.00 -13.06
C ASN A 319 8.47 6.52 -11.63
N ARG A 320 8.40 7.85 -11.49
CA ARG A 320 8.46 8.56 -10.20
C ARG A 320 7.29 9.56 -10.08
N PRO A 321 6.02 9.08 -10.22
CA PRO A 321 4.85 9.96 -10.31
C PRO A 321 4.59 10.77 -9.04
N GLU A 322 5.02 10.30 -7.87
CA GLU A 322 4.93 11.01 -6.59
C GLU A 322 5.77 12.30 -6.58
N ALA A 323 6.82 12.37 -7.39
CA ALA A 323 7.65 13.56 -7.58
C ALA A 323 7.48 14.16 -8.99
N MET A 324 6.35 13.91 -9.67
CA MET A 324 6.04 14.37 -11.03
C MET A 324 7.15 14.04 -12.05
N ASN A 325 7.86 12.94 -11.84
CA ASN A 325 8.99 12.48 -12.66
C ASN A 325 10.14 13.50 -12.75
N ALA A 326 10.34 14.31 -11.69
CA ALA A 326 11.44 15.28 -11.64
C ALA A 326 12.79 14.57 -11.79
N LEU A 327 13.66 15.13 -12.64
CA LEU A 327 14.98 14.60 -12.88
C LEU A 327 15.90 14.84 -11.68
N ASN A 328 16.68 13.82 -11.36
CA ASN A 328 17.82 13.89 -10.45
C ASN A 328 18.95 13.02 -11.02
N GLU A 329 20.09 13.00 -10.38
CA GLU A 329 21.27 12.25 -10.87
C GLU A 329 20.95 10.76 -11.10
N THR A 330 20.19 10.12 -10.20
CA THR A 330 19.79 8.71 -10.32
C THR A 330 18.89 8.48 -11.54
N VAL A 331 17.86 9.31 -11.71
CA VAL A 331 16.94 9.21 -12.86
C VAL A 331 17.68 9.43 -14.18
N VAL A 332 18.59 10.42 -14.23
CA VAL A 332 19.38 10.70 -15.46
C VAL A 332 20.30 9.53 -15.78
N ALA A 333 20.99 8.96 -14.79
CA ALA A 333 21.86 7.81 -15.00
C ALA A 333 21.07 6.56 -15.45
N GLN A 334 19.91 6.31 -14.87
CA GLN A 334 19.04 5.20 -15.29
C GLN A 334 18.45 5.44 -16.69
N LEU A 335 18.07 6.68 -17.00
CA LEU A 335 17.56 7.04 -18.33
C LEU A 335 18.62 6.77 -19.42
N ASP A 336 19.86 7.17 -19.18
CA ASP A 336 20.98 6.93 -20.07
C ASP A 336 21.22 5.42 -20.27
N ALA A 337 21.24 4.66 -19.18
CA ALA A 337 21.39 3.21 -19.23
C ALA A 337 20.27 2.51 -20.01
N ARG A 338 18.98 2.88 -19.77
CA ARG A 338 17.84 2.31 -20.49
C ARG A 338 17.80 2.73 -21.97
N PHE A 339 18.22 3.96 -22.25
CA PHE A 339 18.35 4.43 -23.63
C PHE A 339 19.40 3.62 -24.39
N THR A 340 20.60 3.45 -23.83
CA THR A 340 21.67 2.65 -24.42
C THR A 340 21.23 1.19 -24.63
N GLU A 341 20.56 0.60 -23.63
CA GLU A 341 20.01 -0.78 -23.74
C GLU A 341 19.03 -0.92 -24.91
N ALA A 342 18.16 0.10 -25.10
CA ALA A 342 17.21 0.11 -26.19
C ALA A 342 17.87 0.38 -27.56
N GLU A 343 18.87 1.28 -27.64
CA GLU A 343 19.61 1.63 -28.86
C GLU A 343 20.47 0.46 -29.36
N ASP A 344 21.07 -0.29 -28.43
CA ASP A 344 21.91 -1.45 -28.77
C ASP A 344 21.10 -2.71 -29.15
N ASN A 345 19.78 -2.68 -28.96
CA ASN A 345 18.92 -3.82 -29.28
C ASN A 345 18.54 -3.82 -30.78
N PRO A 346 19.01 -4.82 -31.57
CA PRO A 346 18.76 -4.87 -33.02
C PRO A 346 17.28 -5.08 -33.40
N ASP A 347 16.44 -5.48 -32.46
CA ASP A 347 15.00 -5.69 -32.70
C ASP A 347 14.16 -4.42 -32.44
N VAL A 348 14.80 -3.30 -32.05
CA VAL A 348 14.15 -2.02 -31.75
C VAL A 348 14.31 -1.05 -32.90
N ASP A 349 13.21 -0.65 -33.52
CA ASP A 349 13.19 0.36 -34.59
C ASP A 349 12.85 1.78 -34.08
N ALA A 350 12.22 1.88 -32.92
CA ALA A 350 11.78 3.15 -32.37
C ALA A 350 11.82 3.16 -30.83
N ILE A 351 12.14 4.33 -30.25
CA ILE A 351 12.13 4.54 -28.81
C ILE A 351 11.08 5.60 -28.46
N VAL A 352 10.21 5.27 -27.50
CA VAL A 352 9.17 6.15 -26.97
C VAL A 352 9.48 6.51 -25.53
N PHE A 353 9.64 7.78 -25.22
CA PHE A 353 9.75 8.29 -23.87
C PHE A 353 8.37 8.66 -23.31
N GLN A 354 8.06 8.21 -22.11
CA GLN A 354 6.81 8.53 -21.44
C GLN A 354 7.01 8.70 -19.94
N GLY A 355 6.01 9.28 -19.26
CA GLY A 355 5.99 9.43 -17.81
C GLY A 355 4.79 8.70 -17.20
N ALA A 356 5.02 8.00 -16.09
CA ALA A 356 3.96 7.50 -15.26
C ALA A 356 3.21 8.65 -14.56
N GLY A 357 1.91 8.48 -14.33
CA GLY A 357 1.09 9.50 -13.68
C GLY A 357 0.69 10.66 -14.59
N LYS A 358 0.65 11.89 -14.04
CA LYS A 358 0.11 13.07 -14.75
C LYS A 358 1.15 13.83 -15.56
N ALA A 359 2.41 13.79 -15.17
CA ALA A 359 3.48 14.54 -15.80
C ALA A 359 4.39 13.61 -16.60
N PHE A 360 4.86 14.09 -17.74
CA PHE A 360 5.97 13.43 -18.42
C PHE A 360 7.24 13.63 -17.58
N VAL A 361 7.60 14.89 -17.36
CA VAL A 361 8.77 15.35 -16.56
C VAL A 361 8.41 16.70 -15.95
N ALA A 362 8.88 17.00 -14.72
CA ALA A 362 8.74 18.31 -14.06
C ALA A 362 10.11 18.96 -13.87
#